data_f268e1f02079d458add04d6c957b6a1a
#
_entry.id   f268e1f02079d458add04d6c957b6a1a
#
_cell.length_a   1.000
_cell.length_b   1.000
_cell.length_c   1.000
_cell.angle_alpha   90.00
_cell.angle_beta   90.00
_cell.angle_gamma   90.00
#
_symmetry.space_group_name_H-M   'P 1'
#
loop_
_entity.id
_entity.type
_entity.pdbx_description
1 polymer ?
#
loop_
_entity_poly.entity_id
_entity_poly.type
_entity_poly.pdbx_seq_one_letter_code
_entity_poly.pdbx_strand_id
1 'polypeptide(L)'
;MTLPTLCTERLILRAPKLSDFEHWAAFFASPRADHERGQKDRAEAWRYWAADVALWQLRGYGPFSLEDRATGVYVGEVGIYNPEGYPEREIGWFTTPAAEGKGYAHEAALAIMTWARKSFGWDRLVSYIDAENARSLALARRLGGVIDPALTGTEPGDVVVVHDLR
;
A
#
# COMPACT_ATOMS: atom_id res chain seq x y z
N MET A 1 6.50 17.99 -11.59
CA MET A 1 6.22 16.60 -12.07
C MET A 1 4.74 16.35 -11.86
N THR A 2 4.02 15.93 -12.89
CA THR A 2 2.60 15.54 -12.74
C THR A 2 2.59 14.09 -12.31
N LEU A 3 2.04 13.79 -11.12
CA LEU A 3 1.91 12.43 -10.63
C LEU A 3 0.85 11.67 -11.42
N PRO A 4 1.02 10.36 -11.67
CA PRO A 4 0.06 9.60 -12.45
C PRO A 4 -1.27 9.48 -11.70
N THR A 5 -2.35 9.40 -12.47
CA THR A 5 -3.67 9.00 -12.01
C THR A 5 -4.06 7.74 -12.75
N LEU A 6 -4.43 6.68 -12.02
CA LEU A 6 -4.90 5.44 -12.60
C LEU A 6 -6.41 5.33 -12.36
N CYS A 7 -7.12 4.81 -13.34
CA CYS A 7 -8.55 4.55 -13.21
C CYS A 7 -8.82 3.06 -13.39
N THR A 8 -9.65 2.52 -12.53
CA THR A 8 -10.17 1.15 -12.63
C THR A 8 -11.69 1.20 -12.83
N GLU A 9 -12.35 0.06 -12.74
CA GLU A 9 -13.81 0.01 -12.84
C GLU A 9 -14.48 0.87 -11.76
N ARG A 10 -14.03 0.75 -10.51
CA ARG A 10 -14.67 1.39 -9.35
C ARG A 10 -13.84 2.49 -8.69
N LEU A 11 -12.54 2.63 -9.04
CA LEU A 11 -11.61 3.49 -8.31
C LEU A 11 -10.94 4.53 -9.21
N ILE A 12 -10.62 5.67 -8.58
CA ILE A 12 -9.60 6.60 -9.03
C ILE A 12 -8.44 6.49 -8.04
N LEU A 13 -7.27 6.13 -8.55
CA LEU A 13 -6.01 6.08 -7.80
C LEU A 13 -5.25 7.37 -8.13
N ARG A 14 -5.14 8.25 -7.17
CA ARG A 14 -4.57 9.60 -7.35
C ARG A 14 -3.43 9.88 -6.38
N ALA A 15 -2.69 10.94 -6.63
CA ALA A 15 -1.73 11.48 -5.68
C ALA A 15 -2.39 11.78 -4.31
N PRO A 16 -1.71 11.51 -3.19
CA PRO A 16 -2.17 11.92 -1.87
C PRO A 16 -2.37 13.43 -1.77
N LYS A 17 -3.41 13.84 -1.05
CA LYS A 17 -3.71 15.23 -0.67
C LYS A 17 -3.57 15.38 0.84
N LEU A 18 -3.33 16.59 1.32
CA LEU A 18 -3.20 16.85 2.76
C LEU A 18 -4.41 16.37 3.56
N SER A 19 -5.62 16.48 2.99
CA SER A 19 -6.85 15.99 3.61
C SER A 19 -6.87 14.47 3.84
N ASP A 20 -6.11 13.69 3.09
CA ASP A 20 -6.07 12.23 3.21
C ASP A 20 -5.34 11.81 4.50
N PHE A 21 -4.48 12.67 5.02
CA PHE A 21 -3.77 12.41 6.26
C PHE A 21 -4.69 12.11 7.45
N GLU A 22 -5.88 12.69 7.49
CA GLU A 22 -6.85 12.42 8.57
C GLU A 22 -7.24 10.93 8.61
N HIS A 23 -7.43 10.31 7.45
CA HIS A 23 -7.72 8.87 7.36
C HIS A 23 -6.52 8.01 7.78
N TRP A 24 -5.33 8.44 7.40
CA TRP A 24 -4.08 7.78 7.74
C TRP A 24 -3.82 7.86 9.25
N ALA A 25 -3.96 9.04 9.85
CA ALA A 25 -3.83 9.24 11.28
C ALA A 25 -4.86 8.43 12.07
N ALA A 26 -6.12 8.38 11.60
CA ALA A 26 -7.18 7.58 12.23
C ALA A 26 -6.88 6.07 12.16
N PHE A 27 -6.35 5.57 11.03
CA PHE A 27 -5.93 4.18 10.90
C PHE A 27 -4.85 3.83 11.93
N PHE A 28 -3.76 4.62 11.99
CA PHE A 28 -2.64 4.37 12.90
C PHE A 28 -2.94 4.67 14.36
N ALA A 29 -4.00 5.39 14.68
CA ALA A 29 -4.48 5.55 16.05
C ALA A 29 -5.38 4.38 16.52
N SER A 30 -5.65 3.41 15.67
CA SER A 30 -6.58 2.32 15.93
C SER A 30 -5.88 0.97 16.04
N PRO A 31 -6.49 -0.05 16.69
CA PRO A 31 -5.98 -1.42 16.72
C PRO A 31 -5.81 -2.06 15.34
N ARG A 32 -6.39 -1.48 14.29
CA ARG A 32 -6.20 -1.96 12.92
C ARG A 32 -4.75 -1.84 12.43
N ALA A 33 -3.96 -0.97 13.07
CA ALA A 33 -2.55 -0.79 12.78
C ALA A 33 -1.63 -1.74 13.55
N ASP A 34 -2.15 -2.62 14.40
CA ASP A 34 -1.32 -3.50 15.23
C ASP A 34 -0.40 -4.41 14.40
N HIS A 35 -0.83 -4.80 13.20
CA HIS A 35 -0.02 -5.55 12.23
C HIS A 35 0.76 -4.67 11.25
N GLU A 36 0.72 -3.33 11.43
CA GLU A 36 1.34 -2.34 10.54
C GLU A 36 2.35 -1.50 11.33
N ARG A 37 3.29 -2.16 12.02
CA ARG A 37 4.28 -1.53 12.91
C ARG A 37 3.68 -0.87 14.14
N GLY A 38 2.49 -1.31 14.56
CA GLY A 38 1.80 -0.85 15.75
C GLY A 38 1.14 0.52 15.61
N GLN A 39 0.37 0.84 16.64
CA GLN A 39 -0.32 2.11 16.72
C GLN A 39 0.67 3.26 16.87
N LYS A 40 0.32 4.41 16.33
CA LYS A 40 1.14 5.63 16.33
C LYS A 40 0.32 6.83 16.78
N ASP A 41 0.95 7.73 17.51
CA ASP A 41 0.38 9.04 17.74
C ASP A 41 0.33 9.87 16.45
N ARG A 42 -0.39 10.98 16.48
CA ARG A 42 -0.59 11.83 15.29
C ARG A 42 0.73 12.38 14.73
N ALA A 43 1.70 12.70 15.59
CA ALA A 43 2.98 13.27 15.16
C ALA A 43 3.86 12.19 14.49
N GLU A 44 3.86 10.99 15.02
CA GLU A 44 4.52 9.84 14.39
C GLU A 44 3.85 9.48 13.07
N ALA A 45 2.52 9.36 13.05
CA ALA A 45 1.75 9.10 11.84
C ALA A 45 2.06 10.12 10.74
N TRP A 46 2.18 11.41 11.09
CA TRP A 46 2.57 12.46 10.16
C TRP A 46 3.96 12.20 9.55
N ARG A 47 4.96 11.83 10.37
CA ARG A 47 6.33 11.59 9.87
C ARG A 47 6.37 10.41 8.90
N TYR A 48 5.66 9.33 9.20
CA TYR A 48 5.57 8.17 8.32
C TYR A 48 4.87 8.52 7.02
N TRP A 49 3.69 9.12 7.11
CA TRP A 49 2.92 9.52 5.94
C TRP A 49 3.68 10.49 5.04
N ALA A 50 4.32 11.51 5.62
CA ALA A 50 5.09 12.47 4.85
C ALA A 50 6.30 11.81 4.16
N ALA A 51 6.97 10.88 4.81
CA ALA A 51 8.07 10.12 4.21
C ALA A 51 7.59 9.26 3.04
N ASP A 52 6.45 8.60 3.18
CA ASP A 52 5.87 7.77 2.11
C ASP A 52 5.41 8.63 0.93
N VAL A 53 4.73 9.75 1.18
CA VAL A 53 4.34 10.70 0.13
C VAL A 53 5.56 11.27 -0.60
N ALA A 54 6.65 11.53 0.12
CA ALA A 54 7.90 12.04 -0.47
C ALA A 54 8.54 11.05 -1.44
N LEU A 55 8.23 9.75 -1.38
CA LEU A 55 8.74 8.76 -2.34
C LEU A 55 8.41 9.13 -3.79
N TRP A 56 7.26 9.75 -4.03
CA TRP A 56 6.91 10.25 -5.36
C TRP A 56 7.96 11.20 -5.92
N GLN A 57 8.46 12.11 -5.08
CA GLN A 57 9.48 13.08 -5.47
C GLN A 57 10.87 12.46 -5.55
N LEU A 58 11.18 11.56 -4.62
CA LEU A 58 12.53 11.02 -4.44
C LEU A 58 12.81 9.80 -5.33
N ARG A 59 11.78 8.98 -5.60
CA ARG A 59 11.93 7.71 -6.31
C ARG A 59 11.07 7.58 -7.58
N GLY A 60 10.13 8.51 -7.81
CA GLY A 60 9.22 8.49 -8.95
C GLY A 60 8.04 7.51 -8.82
N TYR A 61 7.83 6.93 -7.64
CA TYR A 61 6.70 6.09 -7.26
C TYR A 61 6.40 6.25 -5.78
N GLY A 62 5.21 5.85 -5.34
CA GLY A 62 4.79 6.02 -3.96
C GLY A 62 3.34 5.59 -3.74
N PRO A 63 2.70 6.06 -2.66
CA PRO A 63 1.31 5.76 -2.35
C PRO A 63 0.34 6.43 -3.31
N PHE A 64 -0.75 5.72 -3.63
CA PHE A 64 -1.94 6.27 -4.26
C PHE A 64 -3.08 6.30 -3.25
N SER A 65 -3.70 7.45 -3.10
CA SER A 65 -4.99 7.56 -2.42
C SER A 65 -6.09 7.03 -3.33
N LEU A 66 -6.98 6.22 -2.75
CA LEU A 66 -8.08 5.59 -3.47
C LEU A 66 -9.38 6.38 -3.26
N GLU A 67 -10.03 6.77 -4.34
CA GLU A 67 -11.39 7.33 -4.32
C GLU A 67 -12.35 6.38 -5.03
N ASP A 68 -13.50 6.13 -4.42
CA ASP A 68 -14.62 5.47 -5.10
C ASP A 68 -15.17 6.40 -6.20
N ARG A 69 -15.19 5.92 -7.44
CA ARG A 69 -15.57 6.74 -8.60
C ARG A 69 -17.01 7.22 -8.59
N ALA A 70 -17.90 6.46 -7.97
CA ALA A 70 -19.32 6.79 -7.94
C ALA A 70 -19.64 7.87 -6.91
N THR A 71 -18.87 7.90 -5.80
CA THR A 71 -19.18 8.77 -4.65
C THR A 71 -18.13 9.85 -4.40
N GLY A 72 -16.91 9.71 -4.94
CA GLY A 72 -15.78 10.59 -4.63
C GLY A 72 -15.22 10.40 -3.21
N VAL A 73 -15.67 9.38 -2.49
CA VAL A 73 -15.25 9.13 -1.11
C VAL A 73 -13.88 8.45 -1.09
N TYR A 74 -13.01 8.91 -0.20
CA TYR A 74 -11.74 8.25 0.08
C TYR A 74 -12.00 6.87 0.73
N VAL A 75 -11.39 5.82 0.17
CA VAL A 75 -11.62 4.44 0.60
C VAL A 75 -10.38 3.72 1.08
N GLY A 76 -9.20 4.31 0.94
CA GLY A 76 -7.95 3.72 1.41
C GLY A 76 -6.73 4.22 0.64
N GLU A 77 -5.64 3.52 0.83
CA GLU A 77 -4.35 3.77 0.17
C GLU A 77 -3.73 2.44 -0.25
N VAL A 78 -3.19 2.41 -1.44
CA VAL A 78 -2.34 1.32 -1.95
C VAL A 78 -1.15 1.96 -2.65
N GLY A 79 0.05 1.46 -2.40
CA GLY A 79 1.23 2.10 -2.99
C GLY A 79 2.41 1.19 -3.13
N ILE A 80 3.45 1.74 -3.76
CA ILE A 80 4.76 1.10 -3.83
C ILE A 80 5.70 1.89 -2.91
N TYR A 81 6.26 1.20 -1.93
CA TYR A 81 7.10 1.76 -0.89
C TYR A 81 8.52 1.20 -0.99
N ASN A 82 9.48 2.05 -0.84
CA ASN A 82 10.88 1.66 -0.70
C ASN A 82 11.64 2.80 -0.02
N PRO A 83 11.28 3.14 1.23
CA PRO A 83 12.08 4.07 2.02
C PRO A 83 13.46 3.48 2.32
N GLU A 84 14.34 4.29 2.88
CA GLU A 84 15.66 3.83 3.29
C GLU A 84 15.54 2.66 4.29
N GLY A 85 16.33 1.61 4.06
CA GLY A 85 16.33 0.39 4.86
C GLY A 85 15.43 -0.74 4.34
N TYR A 86 14.58 -0.49 3.34
CA TYR A 86 13.81 -1.58 2.73
C TYR A 86 14.67 -2.37 1.74
N PRO A 87 14.72 -3.70 1.87
CA PRO A 87 15.49 -4.54 0.94
C PRO A 87 14.98 -4.46 -0.50
N GLU A 88 13.66 -4.40 -0.67
CA GLU A 88 13.01 -4.39 -1.98
C GLU A 88 11.83 -3.42 -2.01
N ARG A 89 11.29 -3.18 -3.21
CA ARG A 89 10.07 -2.40 -3.40
C ARG A 89 8.87 -3.18 -2.91
N GLU A 90 8.19 -2.64 -1.93
CA GLU A 90 6.99 -3.20 -1.35
C GLU A 90 5.74 -2.69 -2.05
N ILE A 91 4.76 -3.56 -2.30
CA ILE A 91 3.37 -3.17 -2.51
C ILE A 91 2.61 -3.38 -1.20
N GLY A 92 2.09 -2.27 -0.65
CA GLY A 92 1.38 -2.24 0.62
C GLY A 92 0.00 -1.58 0.47
N TRP A 93 -0.89 -1.80 1.45
CA TRP A 93 -2.28 -1.36 1.41
C TRP A 93 -2.92 -1.20 2.78
N PHE A 94 -3.87 -0.28 2.87
CA PHE A 94 -4.92 -0.29 3.87
C PHE A 94 -6.22 0.28 3.27
N THR A 95 -7.36 -0.03 3.89
CA THR A 95 -8.66 0.53 3.54
C THR A 95 -9.31 1.16 4.75
N THR A 96 -10.21 2.13 4.53
CA THR A 96 -11.05 2.65 5.60
C THR A 96 -11.98 1.55 6.13
N PRO A 97 -12.46 1.63 7.38
CA PRO A 97 -13.39 0.63 7.93
C PRO A 97 -14.64 0.42 7.07
N ALA A 98 -15.19 1.50 6.51
CA ALA A 98 -16.38 1.44 5.65
C ALA A 98 -16.12 0.79 4.27
N ALA A 99 -14.87 0.75 3.83
CA ALA A 99 -14.45 0.18 2.55
C ALA A 99 -13.96 -1.26 2.65
N GLU A 100 -13.78 -1.74 3.89
CA GLU A 100 -13.25 -3.07 4.16
C GLU A 100 -14.11 -4.19 3.57
N GLY A 101 -13.47 -5.24 3.06
CA GLY A 101 -14.16 -6.41 2.49
C GLY A 101 -14.79 -6.19 1.10
N LYS A 102 -14.71 -4.98 0.53
CA LYS A 102 -15.32 -4.65 -0.77
C LYS A 102 -14.41 -4.94 -1.98
N GLY A 103 -13.20 -5.43 -1.74
CA GLY A 103 -12.25 -5.77 -2.80
C GLY A 103 -11.49 -4.58 -3.41
N TYR A 104 -11.60 -3.38 -2.85
CA TYR A 104 -10.93 -2.18 -3.36
C TYR A 104 -9.41 -2.29 -3.35
N ALA A 105 -8.81 -2.80 -2.27
CA ALA A 105 -7.37 -2.98 -2.20
C ALA A 105 -6.85 -3.96 -3.26
N HIS A 106 -7.58 -5.03 -3.54
CA HIS A 106 -7.23 -5.99 -4.59
C HIS A 106 -7.27 -5.33 -5.98
N GLU A 107 -8.35 -4.62 -6.29
CA GLU A 107 -8.52 -3.91 -7.57
C GLU A 107 -7.42 -2.87 -7.79
N ALA A 108 -7.11 -2.08 -6.76
CA ALA A 108 -6.06 -1.06 -6.81
C ALA A 108 -4.67 -1.68 -6.97
N ALA A 109 -4.36 -2.74 -6.20
CA ALA A 109 -3.06 -3.39 -6.27
C ALA A 109 -2.79 -3.98 -7.66
N LEU A 110 -3.77 -4.63 -8.30
CA LEU A 110 -3.63 -5.12 -9.68
C LEU A 110 -3.33 -3.99 -10.68
N ALA A 111 -4.02 -2.86 -10.54
CA ALA A 111 -3.77 -1.70 -11.39
C ALA A 111 -2.36 -1.13 -11.20
N ILE A 112 -1.90 -1.03 -9.95
CA ILE A 112 -0.57 -0.53 -9.61
C ILE A 112 0.51 -1.50 -10.09
N MET A 113 0.35 -2.82 -9.91
CA MET A 113 1.28 -3.82 -10.40
C MET A 113 1.42 -3.76 -11.93
N THR A 114 0.30 -3.62 -12.63
CA THR A 114 0.28 -3.44 -14.09
C THR A 114 0.99 -2.14 -14.50
N TRP A 115 0.70 -1.05 -13.81
CA TRP A 115 1.37 0.24 -14.05
C TRP A 115 2.87 0.15 -13.80
N ALA A 116 3.29 -0.47 -12.69
CA ALA A 116 4.71 -0.64 -12.36
C ALA A 116 5.46 -1.43 -13.45
N ARG A 117 4.88 -2.54 -13.92
CA ARG A 117 5.44 -3.31 -15.02
C ARG A 117 5.59 -2.49 -16.29
N LYS A 118 4.55 -1.74 -16.68
CA LYS A 118 4.54 -0.95 -17.91
C LYS A 118 5.47 0.26 -17.85
N SER A 119 5.51 0.95 -16.70
CA SER A 119 6.24 2.21 -16.56
C SER A 119 7.73 2.03 -16.25
N PHE A 120 8.10 0.98 -15.53
CA PHE A 120 9.46 0.75 -15.04
C PHE A 120 10.09 -0.55 -15.54
N GLY A 121 9.31 -1.44 -16.15
CA GLY A 121 9.80 -2.74 -16.61
C GLY A 121 10.13 -3.71 -15.47
N TRP A 122 9.61 -3.47 -14.25
CA TRP A 122 9.90 -4.34 -13.11
C TRP A 122 9.27 -5.71 -13.26
N ASP A 123 9.99 -6.74 -12.81
CA ASP A 123 9.55 -8.12 -12.89
C ASP A 123 8.89 -8.60 -11.60
N ARG A 124 9.13 -7.89 -10.48
CA ARG A 124 8.54 -8.26 -9.19
C ARG A 124 8.37 -7.09 -8.23
N LEU A 125 7.44 -7.26 -7.32
CA LEU A 125 7.28 -6.51 -6.08
C LEU A 125 7.18 -7.50 -4.93
N VAL A 126 7.37 -7.04 -3.69
CA VAL A 126 7.15 -7.85 -2.49
C VAL A 126 6.08 -7.22 -1.61
N SER A 127 5.53 -7.96 -0.66
CA SER A 127 4.80 -7.41 0.49
C SER A 127 5.42 -7.98 1.76
N TYR A 128 5.72 -7.11 2.72
CA TYR A 128 6.16 -7.48 4.06
C TYR A 128 4.93 -7.54 4.94
N ILE A 129 4.55 -8.73 5.38
CA ILE A 129 3.28 -8.96 6.06
C ILE A 129 3.55 -9.68 7.38
N ASP A 130 3.06 -9.12 8.48
CA ASP A 130 3.01 -9.83 9.76
C ASP A 130 2.34 -11.20 9.57
N ALA A 131 3.01 -12.27 9.99
CA ALA A 131 2.54 -13.65 9.82
C ALA A 131 1.15 -13.89 10.48
N GLU A 132 0.76 -13.08 11.45
CA GLU A 132 -0.55 -13.13 12.10
C GLU A 132 -1.63 -12.31 11.37
N ASN A 133 -1.24 -11.47 10.40
CA ASN A 133 -2.19 -10.69 9.60
C ASN A 133 -2.85 -11.53 8.50
N ALA A 134 -3.76 -12.43 8.90
CA ALA A 134 -4.44 -13.35 7.99
C ALA A 134 -5.16 -12.64 6.82
N ARG A 135 -5.64 -11.41 7.04
CA ARG A 135 -6.37 -10.63 6.02
C ARG A 135 -5.44 -10.15 4.92
N SER A 136 -4.31 -9.56 5.26
CA SER A 136 -3.31 -9.14 4.28
C SER A 136 -2.70 -10.32 3.57
N LEU A 137 -2.43 -11.44 4.25
CA LEU A 137 -1.97 -12.68 3.63
C LEU A 137 -2.99 -13.24 2.62
N ALA A 138 -4.28 -13.19 2.95
CA ALA A 138 -5.34 -13.63 2.03
C ALA A 138 -5.40 -12.73 0.77
N LEU A 139 -5.23 -11.41 0.94
CA LEU A 139 -5.17 -10.48 -0.19
C LEU A 139 -3.93 -10.74 -1.05
N ALA A 140 -2.75 -10.86 -0.45
CA ALA A 140 -1.51 -11.14 -1.17
C ALA A 140 -1.59 -12.43 -2.00
N ARG A 141 -2.19 -13.49 -1.45
CA ARG A 141 -2.43 -14.75 -2.19
C ARG A 141 -3.37 -14.56 -3.37
N ARG A 142 -4.44 -13.79 -3.21
CA ARG A 142 -5.38 -13.48 -4.33
C ARG A 142 -4.73 -12.65 -5.43
N LEU A 143 -3.69 -11.89 -5.11
CA LEU A 143 -2.84 -11.18 -6.08
C LEU A 143 -1.83 -12.11 -6.77
N GLY A 144 -1.85 -13.41 -6.50
CA GLY A 144 -0.89 -14.38 -7.05
C GLY A 144 0.44 -14.43 -6.28
N GLY A 145 0.51 -13.76 -5.12
CA GLY A 145 1.73 -13.71 -4.32
C GLY A 145 2.08 -15.06 -3.68
N VAL A 146 3.37 -15.34 -3.60
CA VAL A 146 3.94 -16.56 -3.03
C VAL A 146 4.92 -16.18 -1.92
N ILE A 147 4.80 -16.81 -0.75
CA ILE A 147 5.72 -16.61 0.37
C ILE A 147 7.09 -17.20 0.00
N ASP A 148 8.14 -16.38 0.13
CA ASP A 148 9.52 -16.82 0.01
C ASP A 148 10.17 -16.86 1.40
N PRO A 149 10.39 -18.06 1.97
CA PRO A 149 10.99 -18.19 3.30
C PRO A 149 12.47 -17.85 3.38
N ALA A 150 13.14 -17.67 2.24
CA ALA A 150 14.54 -17.27 2.19
C ALA A 150 14.73 -15.76 2.33
N LEU A 151 13.67 -14.98 2.18
CA LEU A 151 13.72 -13.51 2.30
C LEU A 151 13.35 -13.07 3.73
N THR A 152 13.99 -12.00 4.16
CA THR A 152 13.75 -11.38 5.47
C THR A 152 12.89 -10.14 5.31
N GLY A 153 11.85 -10.01 6.15
CA GLY A 153 10.98 -8.84 6.20
C GLY A 153 11.64 -7.62 6.85
N THR A 154 10.89 -6.56 6.97
CA THR A 154 11.34 -5.29 7.57
C THR A 154 11.18 -5.26 9.09
N GLU A 155 10.29 -6.09 9.61
CA GLU A 155 10.03 -6.21 11.05
C GLU A 155 10.13 -7.68 11.50
N PRO A 156 10.44 -7.93 12.79
CA PRO A 156 10.39 -9.27 13.34
C PRO A 156 8.98 -9.87 13.21
N GLY A 157 8.90 -11.07 12.67
CA GLY A 157 7.61 -11.76 12.45
C GLY A 157 7.01 -11.59 11.07
N ASP A 158 7.56 -10.71 10.24
CA ASP A 158 7.13 -10.59 8.85
C ASP A 158 7.45 -11.85 8.05
N VAL A 159 6.52 -12.19 7.16
CA VAL A 159 6.79 -13.04 6.00
C VAL A 159 6.87 -12.17 4.75
N VAL A 160 7.70 -12.58 3.81
CA VAL A 160 7.84 -11.87 2.53
C VAL A 160 7.04 -12.59 1.47
N VAL A 161 6.05 -11.90 0.90
CA VAL A 161 5.25 -12.40 -0.21
C VAL A 161 5.78 -11.79 -1.49
N VAL A 162 6.21 -12.60 -2.43
CA VAL A 162 6.71 -12.18 -3.74
C VAL A 162 5.59 -12.17 -4.75
N HIS A 163 5.41 -11.06 -5.44
CA HIS A 163 4.45 -10.88 -6.53
C HIS A 163 5.22 -10.82 -7.86
N ASP A 164 5.01 -11.79 -8.74
CA ASP A 164 5.54 -11.80 -10.11
C ASP A 164 4.70 -10.86 -10.98
N LEU A 165 5.34 -9.93 -11.67
CA LEU A 165 4.70 -8.96 -12.57
C LEU A 165 4.80 -9.34 -14.06
N ARG A 166 5.48 -10.46 -14.36
CA ARG A 166 5.67 -10.92 -15.76
C ARG A 166 4.42 -11.50 -16.38
#